data_e7f2a4d791da587834d336a71a27c268
#
_entry.id   e7f2a4d791da587834d336a71a27c268
#
_cell.length_a   1.000
_cell.length_b   1.000
_cell.length_c   1.000
_cell.angle_alpha   90.00
_cell.angle_beta   90.00
_cell.angle_gamma   90.00
#
_symmetry.space_group_name_H-M   'P 1'
#
loop_
_entity.id
_entity.type
_entity.pdbx_description
1 polymer ?
#
loop_
_entity_poly.entity_id
_entity_poly.type
_entity_poly.pdbx_seq_one_letter_code
_entity_poly.pdbx_strand_id
1 'polypeptide(L)'
;MPALLVVTACATTVPGAPLPQASSVDGLAATAPATQSSRPPAELLLPPEEFPEPYVAVVLPPQAVAQAAPDLTGVPVGAKVNPPGCLPPAQDYGPDGTAMVVGTDNDRRATISVELVAGAAPLENLRTYLADCPEIDTTHRGATATVTTVPESAPPSPAAGVETLELSRTVRSGRGDDAVTQSMRTRIAQIGDLRLLVTYMSFGADDPDLDNLGIVYDAAVARILAG
;
A
#
# COMPACT_ATOMS: atom_id res chain seq x y z
N MET A 1 -45.75 6.89 -57.46
CA MET A 1 -44.74 7.97 -57.59
C MET A 1 -43.87 7.96 -56.35
N PRO A 2 -42.63 7.44 -56.34
CA PRO A 2 -41.75 7.53 -55.17
C PRO A 2 -40.92 8.81 -55.26
N ALA A 3 -40.87 9.55 -54.17
CA ALA A 3 -40.04 10.74 -53.98
C ALA A 3 -38.62 10.32 -53.58
N LEU A 4 -37.63 10.73 -54.36
CA LEU A 4 -36.20 10.53 -54.10
C LEU A 4 -35.73 11.65 -53.14
N LEU A 5 -35.26 11.28 -51.94
CA LEU A 5 -34.55 12.18 -51.03
C LEU A 5 -33.06 12.15 -51.38
N VAL A 6 -32.54 13.28 -51.84
CA VAL A 6 -31.10 13.50 -52.05
C VAL A 6 -30.51 14.06 -50.78
N VAL A 7 -29.59 13.28 -50.13
CA VAL A 7 -28.79 13.73 -48.97
C VAL A 7 -27.46 14.28 -49.48
N THR A 8 -27.28 15.59 -49.34
CA THR A 8 -26.01 16.29 -49.64
C THR A 8 -25.13 16.25 -48.40
N ALA A 9 -24.01 15.52 -48.47
CA ALA A 9 -22.98 15.54 -47.43
C ALA A 9 -22.03 16.73 -47.65
N CYS A 10 -21.97 17.67 -46.71
CA CYS A 10 -20.95 18.71 -46.69
C CYS A 10 -19.66 18.18 -46.04
N ALA A 11 -18.60 18.02 -46.83
CA ALA A 11 -17.26 17.75 -46.33
C ALA A 11 -16.58 19.09 -46.01
N THR A 12 -16.28 19.33 -44.71
CA THR A 12 -15.46 20.45 -44.23
C THR A 12 -14.02 20.02 -44.18
N THR A 13 -13.19 20.54 -45.08
CA THR A 13 -11.73 20.44 -45.02
C THR A 13 -11.17 21.46 -44.04
N VAL A 14 -10.49 20.96 -42.95
CA VAL A 14 -9.74 21.82 -42.02
C VAL A 14 -8.31 21.99 -42.58
N PRO A 15 -7.85 23.21 -42.84
CA PRO A 15 -6.46 23.44 -43.23
C PRO A 15 -5.56 23.32 -41.98
N GLY A 16 -4.75 22.28 -41.92
CA GLY A 16 -3.71 22.13 -40.92
C GLY A 16 -2.47 22.95 -41.29
N ALA A 17 -2.06 23.88 -40.45
CA ALA A 17 -0.76 24.55 -40.56
C ALA A 17 0.34 23.62 -40.02
N PRO A 18 1.48 23.45 -40.70
CA PRO A 18 2.60 22.68 -40.17
C PRO A 18 3.23 23.42 -38.99
N LEU A 19 3.32 22.76 -37.84
CA LEU A 19 4.10 23.23 -36.71
C LEU A 19 5.60 23.01 -36.97
N PRO A 20 6.48 23.97 -36.61
CA PRO A 20 7.92 23.77 -36.74
C PRO A 20 8.39 22.66 -35.80
N GLN A 21 9.15 21.70 -36.35
CA GLN A 21 9.86 20.69 -35.59
C GLN A 21 10.89 21.39 -34.69
N ALA A 22 10.72 21.26 -33.38
CA ALA A 22 11.73 21.68 -32.41
C ALA A 22 12.97 20.78 -32.57
N SER A 23 14.10 21.39 -32.83
CA SER A 23 15.42 20.73 -32.84
C SER A 23 15.67 20.08 -31.47
N SER A 24 16.07 18.81 -31.50
CA SER A 24 16.55 18.06 -30.33
C SER A 24 17.66 18.80 -29.63
N VAL A 25 17.43 19.23 -28.41
CA VAL A 25 18.49 19.60 -27.47
C VAL A 25 19.00 18.30 -26.84
N ASP A 26 20.20 17.91 -27.23
CA ASP A 26 20.98 16.89 -26.55
C ASP A 26 21.22 17.29 -25.08
N GLY A 27 20.95 16.35 -24.15
CA GLY A 27 21.51 16.42 -22.81
C GLY A 27 20.56 16.59 -21.63
N LEU A 28 19.44 15.83 -21.60
CA LEU A 28 18.83 15.46 -20.32
C LEU A 28 18.90 13.96 -20.20
N ALA A 29 19.64 13.48 -19.20
CA ALA A 29 19.64 12.07 -18.83
C ALA A 29 18.17 11.64 -18.65
N ALA A 30 17.67 10.84 -19.56
CA ALA A 30 16.39 10.19 -19.42
C ALA A 30 16.49 9.33 -18.16
N THR A 31 15.81 9.73 -17.09
CA THR A 31 15.52 8.86 -15.97
C THR A 31 14.83 7.66 -16.60
N ALA A 32 15.48 6.48 -16.54
CA ALA A 32 14.89 5.26 -17.05
C ALA A 32 13.49 5.12 -16.42
N PRO A 33 12.44 4.81 -17.22
CA PRO A 33 11.14 4.56 -16.64
C PRO A 33 11.29 3.43 -15.63
N ALA A 34 10.80 3.65 -14.41
CA ALA A 34 10.73 2.61 -13.40
C ALA A 34 10.06 1.40 -14.07
N THR A 35 10.71 0.25 -14.03
CA THR A 35 10.19 -0.99 -14.63
C THR A 35 8.92 -1.32 -13.86
N GLN A 36 7.77 -1.02 -14.45
CA GLN A 36 6.49 -1.41 -13.88
C GLN A 36 6.44 -2.94 -13.85
N SER A 37 6.12 -3.50 -12.70
CA SER A 37 5.89 -4.94 -12.61
C SER A 37 4.76 -5.29 -13.59
N SER A 38 5.05 -6.14 -14.55
CA SER A 38 4.06 -6.58 -15.54
C SER A 38 3.06 -7.60 -14.97
N ARG A 39 3.26 -8.03 -13.72
CA ARG A 39 2.42 -9.03 -13.05
C ARG A 39 1.47 -8.37 -12.07
N PRO A 40 0.20 -8.84 -12.00
CA PRO A 40 -0.74 -8.43 -10.97
C PRO A 40 -0.20 -8.72 -9.56
N PRO A 41 -0.42 -7.85 -8.56
CA PRO A 41 0.03 -8.08 -7.19
C PRO A 41 -0.40 -9.44 -6.62
N ALA A 42 -1.58 -9.93 -7.00
CA ALA A 42 -2.11 -11.21 -6.54
C ALA A 42 -1.23 -12.43 -6.94
N GLU A 43 -0.53 -12.37 -8.06
CA GLU A 43 0.37 -13.45 -8.51
C GLU A 43 1.70 -13.48 -7.75
N LEU A 44 2.05 -12.36 -7.11
CA LEU A 44 3.30 -12.18 -6.36
C LEU A 44 3.10 -12.37 -4.85
N LEU A 45 1.86 -12.54 -4.38
CA LEU A 45 1.58 -12.79 -2.96
C LEU A 45 2.28 -14.07 -2.47
N LEU A 46 2.71 -14.02 -1.20
CA LEU A 46 3.15 -15.21 -0.49
C LEU A 46 1.98 -16.20 -0.38
N PRO A 47 2.15 -17.47 -0.77
CA PRO A 47 1.10 -18.48 -0.61
C PRO A 47 0.77 -18.72 0.86
N PRO A 48 -0.50 -19.00 1.21
CA PRO A 48 -0.89 -19.27 2.59
C PRO A 48 -0.10 -20.36 3.29
N GLU A 49 0.31 -21.41 2.57
CA GLU A 49 1.09 -22.53 3.06
C GLU A 49 2.54 -22.19 3.44
N GLU A 50 3.03 -21.04 3.04
CA GLU A 50 4.37 -20.55 3.39
C GLU A 50 4.39 -19.72 4.68
N PHE A 51 3.22 -19.52 5.32
CA PHE A 51 3.19 -18.87 6.63
C PHE A 51 3.68 -19.84 7.72
N PRO A 52 4.52 -19.35 8.65
CA PRO A 52 4.99 -20.18 9.77
C PRO A 52 3.86 -20.46 10.77
N GLU A 53 3.94 -21.61 11.46
CA GLU A 53 3.11 -21.86 12.64
C GLU A 53 3.35 -20.76 13.70
N PRO A 54 2.30 -20.28 14.41
CA PRO A 54 0.92 -20.78 14.44
C PRO A 54 -0.06 -20.05 13.48
N TYR A 55 0.43 -19.29 12.49
CA TYR A 55 -0.38 -18.45 11.63
C TYR A 55 -1.10 -19.25 10.53
N VAL A 56 -2.41 -19.39 10.65
CA VAL A 56 -3.25 -19.95 9.58
C VAL A 56 -3.63 -18.85 8.60
N ALA A 57 -3.18 -18.95 7.36
CA ALA A 57 -3.30 -17.86 6.39
C ALA A 57 -4.39 -18.07 5.35
N VAL A 58 -4.96 -16.97 4.86
CA VAL A 58 -5.93 -16.91 3.77
C VAL A 58 -5.68 -15.71 2.87
N VAL A 59 -5.83 -15.88 1.56
CA VAL A 59 -5.82 -14.78 0.60
C VAL A 59 -7.16 -14.05 0.66
N LEU A 60 -7.13 -12.73 0.79
CA LEU A 60 -8.35 -11.93 0.86
C LEU A 60 -8.90 -11.66 -0.55
N PRO A 61 -10.23 -11.79 -0.75
CA PRO A 61 -10.87 -11.32 -1.97
C PRO A 61 -10.82 -9.77 -2.04
N PRO A 62 -10.87 -9.14 -3.24
CA PRO A 62 -10.69 -7.70 -3.40
C PRO A 62 -11.59 -6.83 -2.51
N GLN A 63 -12.85 -7.25 -2.27
CA GLN A 63 -13.76 -6.52 -1.39
C GLN A 63 -13.30 -6.51 0.06
N ALA A 64 -12.65 -7.59 0.53
CA ALA A 64 -12.09 -7.67 1.87
C ALA A 64 -10.77 -6.88 1.96
N VAL A 65 -9.95 -6.86 0.91
CA VAL A 65 -8.75 -6.01 0.83
C VAL A 65 -9.10 -4.54 1.02
N ALA A 66 -10.13 -4.05 0.31
CA ALA A 66 -10.57 -2.66 0.41
C ALA A 66 -11.07 -2.25 1.81
N GLN A 67 -11.39 -3.22 2.66
CA GLN A 67 -11.76 -2.99 4.05
C GLN A 67 -10.56 -3.16 5.00
N ALA A 68 -9.76 -4.20 4.81
CA ALA A 68 -8.68 -4.56 5.72
C ALA A 68 -7.43 -3.69 5.57
N ALA A 69 -7.01 -3.36 4.35
CA ALA A 69 -5.78 -2.62 4.11
C ALA A 69 -5.78 -1.20 4.74
N PRO A 70 -6.88 -0.40 4.65
CA PRO A 70 -6.95 0.88 5.35
C PRO A 70 -6.79 0.78 6.87
N ASP A 71 -7.28 -0.30 7.49
CA ASP A 71 -7.17 -0.49 8.93
C ASP A 71 -5.71 -0.63 9.40
N LEU A 72 -4.81 -1.13 8.53
CA LEU A 72 -3.37 -1.20 8.81
C LEU A 72 -2.70 0.17 8.84
N THR A 73 -3.34 1.20 8.29
CA THR A 73 -2.88 2.59 8.44
C THR A 73 -3.30 3.22 9.77
N GLY A 74 -4.22 2.59 10.50
CA GLY A 74 -4.89 3.15 11.68
C GLY A 74 -5.95 4.20 11.32
N VAL A 75 -6.23 4.43 10.02
CA VAL A 75 -7.19 5.43 9.53
C VAL A 75 -8.27 4.73 8.70
N PRO A 76 -9.44 4.44 9.29
CA PRO A 76 -10.55 3.84 8.56
C PRO A 76 -11.01 4.68 7.37
N VAL A 77 -11.51 4.02 6.33
CA VAL A 77 -12.05 4.71 5.15
C VAL A 77 -13.14 5.73 5.56
N GLY A 78 -12.99 6.96 5.11
CA GLY A 78 -13.94 8.05 5.41
C GLY A 78 -13.79 8.66 6.80
N ALA A 79 -12.75 8.31 7.55
CA ALA A 79 -12.42 8.99 8.80
C ALA A 79 -12.01 10.44 8.55
N LYS A 80 -12.34 11.32 9.49
CA LYS A 80 -11.75 12.66 9.56
C LYS A 80 -10.42 12.54 10.29
N VAL A 81 -9.40 13.21 9.77
CA VAL A 81 -8.03 13.20 10.31
C VAL A 81 -7.66 14.60 10.79
N ASN A 82 -6.97 14.67 11.89
CA ASN A 82 -6.40 15.90 12.43
C ASN A 82 -4.92 15.66 12.79
N PRO A 83 -3.97 16.42 12.23
CA PRO A 83 -4.14 17.53 11.29
C PRO A 83 -4.71 17.08 9.92
N PRO A 84 -5.50 17.93 9.23
CA PRO A 84 -6.13 17.54 7.95
C PRO A 84 -5.16 17.16 6.84
N GLY A 85 -3.91 17.68 6.88
CA GLY A 85 -2.84 17.34 5.94
C GLY A 85 -2.26 15.95 6.12
N CYS A 86 -2.62 15.24 7.20
CA CYS A 86 -2.09 13.92 7.57
C CYS A 86 -2.99 12.76 7.16
N LEU A 87 -3.83 12.93 6.14
CA LEU A 87 -4.48 11.78 5.51
C LEU A 87 -3.42 10.85 4.91
N PRO A 88 -3.52 9.52 5.13
CA PRO A 88 -2.63 8.57 4.48
C PRO A 88 -2.61 8.77 2.96
N PRO A 89 -1.46 8.52 2.29
CA PRO A 89 -1.38 8.57 0.84
C PRO A 89 -2.47 7.71 0.19
N ALA A 90 -3.04 8.22 -0.91
CA ALA A 90 -4.05 7.48 -1.66
C ALA A 90 -3.46 6.16 -2.19
N GLN A 91 -4.24 5.10 -2.10
CA GLN A 91 -3.89 3.75 -2.58
C GLN A 91 -5.05 3.19 -3.39
N ASP A 92 -4.72 2.47 -4.46
CA ASP A 92 -5.70 1.71 -5.23
C ASP A 92 -5.94 0.35 -4.57
N TYR A 93 -7.11 0.18 -3.97
CA TYR A 93 -7.54 -1.09 -3.36
C TYR A 93 -8.25 -2.03 -4.34
N GLY A 94 -8.25 -1.70 -5.63
CA GLY A 94 -8.77 -2.57 -6.69
C GLY A 94 -7.87 -3.80 -6.91
N PRO A 95 -8.35 -4.81 -7.67
CA PRO A 95 -7.64 -6.07 -7.88
C PRO A 95 -6.28 -5.93 -8.58
N ASP A 96 -6.11 -4.87 -9.37
CA ASP A 96 -4.84 -4.59 -10.07
C ASP A 96 -3.91 -3.68 -9.23
N GLY A 97 -4.45 -3.01 -8.21
CA GLY A 97 -3.72 -2.08 -7.35
C GLY A 97 -3.19 -2.72 -6.08
N THR A 98 -4.00 -3.53 -5.39
CA THR A 98 -3.62 -4.11 -4.09
C THR A 98 -4.07 -5.54 -3.96
N ALA A 99 -3.18 -6.39 -3.45
CA ALA A 99 -3.49 -7.76 -3.05
C ALA A 99 -3.01 -8.03 -1.62
N MET A 100 -3.69 -8.95 -0.92
CA MET A 100 -3.42 -9.20 0.49
C MET A 100 -3.64 -10.66 0.88
N VAL A 101 -2.75 -11.19 1.74
CA VAL A 101 -2.92 -12.45 2.45
C VAL A 101 -2.74 -12.19 3.94
N VAL A 102 -3.56 -12.84 4.77
CA VAL A 102 -3.56 -12.63 6.23
C VAL A 102 -3.45 -13.97 6.93
N GLY A 103 -2.40 -14.14 7.73
CA GLY A 103 -2.22 -15.24 8.68
C GLY A 103 -2.73 -14.82 10.06
N THR A 104 -3.43 -15.71 10.75
CA THR A 104 -4.04 -15.46 12.07
C THR A 104 -3.53 -16.47 13.10
N ASP A 105 -3.06 -15.96 14.23
CA ASP A 105 -2.83 -16.70 15.48
C ASP A 105 -4.00 -16.40 16.41
N ASN A 106 -4.89 -17.39 16.56
CA ASN A 106 -6.10 -17.25 17.39
C ASN A 106 -5.78 -17.23 18.89
N ASP A 107 -4.72 -17.89 19.32
CA ASP A 107 -4.36 -17.99 20.74
C ASP A 107 -3.84 -16.66 21.27
N ARG A 108 -3.02 -15.97 20.47
CA ARG A 108 -2.50 -14.65 20.78
C ARG A 108 -3.40 -13.51 20.30
N ARG A 109 -4.45 -13.81 19.54
CA ARG A 109 -5.30 -12.81 18.86
C ARG A 109 -4.46 -11.83 18.05
N ALA A 110 -3.52 -12.38 17.30
CA ALA A 110 -2.59 -11.64 16.48
C ALA A 110 -2.70 -12.03 15.01
N THR A 111 -2.28 -11.14 14.13
CA THR A 111 -2.21 -11.42 12.69
C THR A 111 -0.87 -11.00 12.12
N ILE A 112 -0.42 -11.70 11.08
CA ILE A 112 0.61 -11.22 10.15
C ILE A 112 -0.06 -11.08 8.79
N SER A 113 -0.06 -9.88 8.23
CA SER A 113 -0.58 -9.60 6.89
C SER A 113 0.55 -9.28 5.93
N VAL A 114 0.46 -9.80 4.71
CA VAL A 114 1.30 -9.41 3.57
C VAL A 114 0.42 -8.65 2.61
N GLU A 115 0.77 -7.41 2.34
CA GLU A 115 0.08 -6.51 1.42
C GLU A 115 1.05 -6.13 0.30
N LEU A 116 0.61 -6.26 -0.95
CA LEU A 116 1.33 -5.82 -2.15
C LEU A 116 0.56 -4.71 -2.82
N VAL A 117 1.23 -3.58 -3.05
CA VAL A 117 0.67 -2.37 -3.66
C VAL A 117 1.44 -2.06 -4.94
N ALA A 118 0.75 -2.15 -6.08
CA ALA A 118 1.28 -1.74 -7.38
C ALA A 118 1.15 -0.23 -7.61
N GLY A 119 2.03 0.32 -8.42
CA GLY A 119 2.03 1.76 -8.73
C GLY A 119 2.32 2.64 -7.52
N ALA A 120 2.99 2.09 -6.50
CA ALA A 120 3.32 2.83 -5.29
C ALA A 120 4.30 3.98 -5.59
N ALA A 121 4.03 5.16 -5.04
CA ALA A 121 4.95 6.29 -5.09
C ALA A 121 6.31 5.93 -4.44
N PRO A 122 7.42 6.62 -4.74
CA PRO A 122 8.71 6.36 -4.11
C PRO A 122 8.63 6.29 -2.58
N LEU A 123 9.43 5.40 -1.97
CA LEU A 123 9.41 5.18 -0.50
C LEU A 123 9.75 6.46 0.28
N GLU A 124 10.52 7.37 -0.33
CA GLU A 124 10.84 8.67 0.26
C GLU A 124 9.60 9.53 0.53
N ASN A 125 8.57 9.44 -0.31
CA ASN A 125 7.31 10.15 -0.07
C ASN A 125 6.61 9.63 1.19
N LEU A 126 6.69 8.31 1.43
CA LEU A 126 6.18 7.72 2.66
C LEU A 126 7.00 8.14 3.88
N ARG A 127 8.33 8.19 3.76
CA ARG A 127 9.21 8.69 4.84
C ARG A 127 8.88 10.13 5.22
N THR A 128 8.72 11.00 4.22
CA THR A 128 8.32 12.40 4.43
C THR A 128 6.97 12.50 5.14
N TYR A 129 5.97 11.77 4.64
CA TYR A 129 4.65 11.71 5.27
C TYR A 129 4.73 11.27 6.75
N LEU A 130 5.50 10.22 7.05
CA LEU A 130 5.66 9.72 8.42
C LEU A 130 6.39 10.71 9.35
N ALA A 131 7.35 11.47 8.80
CA ALA A 131 8.06 12.50 9.55
C ALA A 131 7.16 13.71 9.87
N ASP A 132 6.29 14.09 8.93
CA ASP A 132 5.37 15.21 9.09
C ASP A 132 4.14 14.86 9.96
N CYS A 133 3.77 13.57 10.01
CA CYS A 133 2.56 13.07 10.66
C CYS A 133 2.83 11.92 11.64
N PRO A 134 3.71 12.12 12.67
CA PRO A 134 4.03 11.07 13.63
C PRO A 134 2.88 10.70 14.54
N GLU A 135 1.97 11.64 14.76
CA GLU A 135 0.76 11.44 15.57
C GLU A 135 -0.44 12.12 14.90
N ILE A 136 -1.52 11.40 14.76
CA ILE A 136 -2.76 11.89 14.17
C ILE A 136 -3.97 11.44 14.98
N ASP A 137 -4.97 12.33 15.09
CA ASP A 137 -6.28 11.96 15.62
C ASP A 137 -7.23 11.62 14.49
N THR A 138 -7.98 10.54 14.65
CA THR A 138 -9.00 10.11 13.70
C THR A 138 -10.38 10.15 14.35
N THR A 139 -11.39 10.50 13.56
CA THR A 139 -12.79 10.40 13.98
C THR A 139 -13.60 9.69 12.89
N HIS A 140 -14.18 8.54 13.24
CA HIS A 140 -15.01 7.75 12.36
C HIS A 140 -16.29 7.33 13.10
N ARG A 141 -17.45 7.62 12.51
CA ARG A 141 -18.78 7.25 13.06
C ARG A 141 -18.97 7.64 14.53
N GLY A 142 -18.39 8.75 14.94
CA GLY A 142 -18.47 9.26 16.30
C GLY A 142 -17.44 8.68 17.29
N ALA A 143 -16.69 7.67 16.90
CA ALA A 143 -15.55 7.19 17.66
C ALA A 143 -14.28 7.97 17.31
N THR A 144 -13.43 8.20 18.30
CA THR A 144 -12.11 8.85 18.13
C THR A 144 -11.00 7.89 18.49
N ALA A 145 -9.90 7.96 17.75
CA ALA A 145 -8.67 7.25 18.06
C ALA A 145 -7.46 8.14 17.79
N THR A 146 -6.40 7.96 18.56
CA THR A 146 -5.08 8.54 18.29
C THR A 146 -4.20 7.45 17.68
N VAL A 147 -3.58 7.77 16.55
CA VAL A 147 -2.63 6.91 15.84
C VAL A 147 -1.25 7.52 16.00
N THR A 148 -0.36 6.80 16.65
CA THR A 148 1.06 7.20 16.80
C THR A 148 1.91 6.27 15.96
N THR A 149 2.78 6.83 15.10
CA THR A 149 3.69 6.06 14.24
C THR A 149 5.12 6.46 14.52
N VAL A 150 5.99 5.48 14.76
CA VAL A 150 7.41 5.67 15.05
C VAL A 150 8.23 4.89 14.02
N PRO A 151 9.10 5.56 13.25
CA PRO A 151 10.09 4.88 12.42
C PRO A 151 11.05 4.06 13.29
N GLU A 152 11.38 2.87 12.83
CA GLU A 152 12.29 1.94 13.50
C GLU A 152 13.55 1.72 12.63
N SER A 153 14.52 0.98 13.17
CA SER A 153 15.68 0.56 12.38
C SER A 153 15.25 -0.38 11.26
N ALA A 154 15.35 0.10 10.03
CA ALA A 154 14.95 -0.69 8.87
C ALA A 154 15.80 -1.97 8.74
N PRO A 155 15.22 -3.09 8.26
CA PRO A 155 15.99 -4.27 7.92
C PRO A 155 17.00 -3.94 6.82
N PRO A 156 18.14 -4.67 6.75
CA PRO A 156 19.08 -4.47 5.66
C PRO A 156 18.41 -4.73 4.31
N SER A 157 18.85 -3.98 3.29
CA SER A 157 18.35 -4.20 1.93
C SER A 157 18.72 -5.62 1.46
N PRO A 158 17.74 -6.45 1.04
CA PRO A 158 18.00 -7.83 0.63
C PRO A 158 18.67 -7.93 -0.74
N ALA A 159 18.58 -6.91 -1.59
CA ALA A 159 19.17 -6.86 -2.91
C ALA A 159 19.38 -5.42 -3.39
N ALA A 160 20.24 -5.23 -4.39
CA ALA A 160 20.43 -3.93 -5.02
C ALA A 160 19.10 -3.42 -5.61
N GLY A 161 18.79 -2.14 -5.37
CA GLY A 161 17.55 -1.50 -5.85
C GLY A 161 16.31 -1.77 -4.99
N VAL A 162 16.44 -2.48 -3.87
CA VAL A 162 15.37 -2.63 -2.88
C VAL A 162 15.58 -1.63 -1.76
N GLU A 163 14.61 -0.73 -1.57
CA GLU A 163 14.58 0.17 -0.42
C GLU A 163 13.78 -0.44 0.70
N THR A 164 14.19 -0.23 1.95
CA THR A 164 13.51 -0.80 3.13
C THR A 164 13.15 0.27 4.14
N LEU A 165 12.09 0.02 4.91
CA LEU A 165 11.64 0.83 6.04
C LEU A 165 11.01 -0.11 7.06
N GLU A 166 11.15 0.19 8.34
CA GLU A 166 10.39 -0.44 9.43
C GLU A 166 9.74 0.63 10.28
N LEU A 167 8.54 0.36 10.77
CA LEU A 167 7.82 1.26 11.67
C LEU A 167 7.02 0.47 12.71
N SER A 168 6.83 1.08 13.86
CA SER A 168 5.80 0.69 14.82
C SER A 168 4.63 1.67 14.73
N ARG A 169 3.42 1.15 14.94
CA ARG A 169 2.21 1.96 15.00
C ARG A 169 1.34 1.51 16.15
N THR A 170 0.81 2.47 16.88
CA THR A 170 -0.15 2.23 17.95
C THR A 170 -1.42 3.01 17.64
N VAL A 171 -2.57 2.33 17.71
CA VAL A 171 -3.89 2.95 17.61
C VAL A 171 -4.58 2.81 18.95
N ARG A 172 -4.81 3.94 19.60
CA ARG A 172 -5.50 3.99 20.90
C ARG A 172 -6.89 4.60 20.70
N SER A 173 -7.93 3.81 20.99
CA SER A 173 -9.32 4.24 20.90
C SER A 173 -10.01 4.12 22.27
N GLY A 174 -10.95 5.02 22.54
CA GLY A 174 -11.61 5.10 23.84
C GLY A 174 -10.91 6.05 24.83
N ARG A 175 -11.36 6.06 26.09
CA ARG A 175 -10.85 6.95 27.15
C ARG A 175 -10.63 6.19 28.45
N GLY A 176 -9.63 6.63 29.20
CA GLY A 176 -9.34 6.07 30.54
C GLY A 176 -8.96 4.59 30.47
N ASP A 177 -9.45 3.82 31.42
CA ASP A 177 -9.14 2.38 31.58
C ASP A 177 -9.87 1.49 30.55
N ASP A 178 -10.91 2.02 29.88
CA ASP A 178 -11.64 1.32 28.81
C ASP A 178 -11.00 1.51 27.43
N ALA A 179 -9.85 2.18 27.35
CA ALA A 179 -9.17 2.38 26.07
C ALA A 179 -8.63 1.07 25.52
N VAL A 180 -8.96 0.81 24.25
CA VAL A 180 -8.40 -0.31 23.48
C VAL A 180 -7.16 0.16 22.75
N THR A 181 -6.08 -0.61 22.89
CA THR A 181 -4.83 -0.38 22.17
C THR A 181 -4.63 -1.50 21.16
N GLN A 182 -4.38 -1.11 19.91
CA GLN A 182 -3.95 -1.98 18.84
C GLN A 182 -2.50 -1.62 18.52
N SER A 183 -1.62 -2.61 18.52
CA SER A 183 -0.19 -2.44 18.27
C SER A 183 0.18 -3.13 16.96
N MET A 184 1.00 -2.47 16.15
CA MET A 184 1.46 -2.96 14.87
C MET A 184 2.96 -2.77 14.71
N ARG A 185 3.62 -3.73 14.05
CA ARG A 185 4.99 -3.62 13.57
C ARG A 185 4.97 -3.93 12.07
N THR A 186 5.45 -3.00 11.24
CA THR A 186 5.40 -3.15 9.79
C THR A 186 6.80 -3.07 9.20
N ARG A 187 7.20 -4.08 8.43
CA ARG A 187 8.38 -4.07 7.56
C ARG A 187 7.93 -3.78 6.12
N ILE A 188 8.64 -2.88 5.47
CA ILE A 188 8.30 -2.38 4.13
C ILE A 188 9.50 -2.61 3.22
N ALA A 189 9.25 -3.12 2.01
CA ALA A 189 10.19 -3.13 0.90
C ALA A 189 9.59 -2.42 -0.31
N GLN A 190 10.38 -1.58 -0.98
CA GLN A 190 10.04 -0.97 -2.26
C GLN A 190 10.93 -1.57 -3.35
N ILE A 191 10.31 -2.16 -4.36
CA ILE A 191 10.96 -2.83 -5.49
C ILE A 191 10.38 -2.23 -6.77
N GLY A 192 11.07 -1.25 -7.34
CA GLY A 192 10.51 -0.46 -8.43
C GLY A 192 9.26 0.32 -7.96
N ASP A 193 8.14 0.12 -8.63
CA ASP A 193 6.83 0.68 -8.28
C ASP A 193 5.95 -0.25 -7.44
N LEU A 194 6.46 -1.44 -7.08
CA LEU A 194 5.77 -2.38 -6.20
C LEU A 194 6.22 -2.16 -4.76
N ARG A 195 5.27 -1.99 -3.84
CA ARG A 195 5.52 -1.91 -2.40
C ARG A 195 4.96 -3.12 -1.69
N LEU A 196 5.83 -3.80 -0.95
CA LEU A 196 5.49 -4.85 -0.01
C LEU A 196 5.38 -4.24 1.38
N LEU A 197 4.28 -4.54 2.09
CA LEU A 197 4.12 -4.26 3.52
C LEU A 197 3.82 -5.58 4.22
N VAL A 198 4.62 -5.93 5.22
CA VAL A 198 4.35 -7.08 6.10
C VAL A 198 4.13 -6.55 7.50
N THR A 199 2.91 -6.71 8.01
CA THR A 199 2.45 -6.13 9.27
C THR A 199 2.06 -7.20 10.26
N TYR A 200 2.75 -7.25 11.39
CA TYR A 200 2.24 -7.90 12.60
C TYR A 200 1.28 -6.95 13.31
N MET A 201 0.16 -7.45 13.77
CA MET A 201 -0.85 -6.69 14.51
C MET A 201 -1.39 -7.52 15.67
N SER A 202 -1.52 -6.90 16.85
CA SER A 202 -2.13 -7.49 18.04
C SER A 202 -2.97 -6.47 18.81
N PHE A 203 -3.80 -6.98 19.71
CA PHE A 203 -4.57 -6.17 20.65
C PHE A 203 -3.99 -6.37 22.05
N GLY A 204 -3.45 -5.31 22.64
CA GLY A 204 -2.83 -5.33 23.94
C GLY A 204 -1.40 -4.81 23.94
N ALA A 205 -0.66 -5.13 25.01
CA ALA A 205 0.70 -4.67 25.25
C ALA A 205 1.74 -5.79 25.08
N ASP A 206 1.36 -6.92 24.48
CA ASP A 206 2.28 -8.04 24.26
C ASP A 206 3.36 -7.65 23.25
N ASP A 207 4.56 -8.20 23.45
CA ASP A 207 5.66 -7.99 22.52
C ASP A 207 5.32 -8.58 21.14
N PRO A 208 5.65 -7.85 20.05
CA PRO A 208 5.40 -8.34 18.70
C PRO A 208 6.24 -9.58 18.40
N ASP A 209 5.67 -10.52 17.65
CA ASP A 209 6.36 -11.71 17.13
C ASP A 209 7.28 -11.32 15.96
N LEU A 210 8.44 -10.73 16.29
CA LEU A 210 9.40 -10.23 15.31
C LEU A 210 10.09 -11.34 14.52
N ASP A 211 10.17 -12.55 15.07
CA ASP A 211 10.78 -13.70 14.42
C ASP A 211 9.91 -14.17 13.25
N ASN A 212 8.63 -14.44 13.50
CA ASN A 212 7.70 -14.81 12.43
C ASN A 212 7.42 -13.67 11.45
N LEU A 213 7.37 -12.41 11.91
CA LEU A 213 7.32 -11.24 11.03
C LEU A 213 8.51 -11.21 10.07
N GLY A 214 9.73 -11.53 10.57
CA GLY A 214 10.94 -11.62 9.76
C GLY A 214 10.87 -12.73 8.73
N ILE A 215 10.47 -13.94 9.12
CA ILE A 215 10.33 -15.10 8.23
C ILE A 215 9.37 -14.77 7.07
N VAL A 216 8.19 -14.23 7.38
CA VAL A 216 7.19 -13.87 6.37
C VAL A 216 7.68 -12.76 5.45
N TYR A 217 8.36 -11.74 6.01
CA TYR A 217 8.92 -10.65 5.22
C TYR A 217 9.98 -11.15 4.24
N ASP A 218 10.93 -11.96 4.70
CA ASP A 218 12.03 -12.46 3.87
C ASP A 218 11.50 -13.39 2.75
N ALA A 219 10.54 -14.26 3.07
CA ALA A 219 9.88 -15.13 2.09
C ALA A 219 9.12 -14.31 1.03
N ALA A 220 8.36 -13.29 1.44
CA ALA A 220 7.63 -12.43 0.52
C ALA A 220 8.56 -11.64 -0.40
N VAL A 221 9.66 -11.08 0.13
CA VAL A 221 10.66 -10.39 -0.69
C VAL A 221 11.32 -11.34 -1.69
N ALA A 222 11.73 -12.52 -1.24
CA ALA A 222 12.36 -13.52 -2.11
C ALA A 222 11.44 -13.91 -3.27
N ARG A 223 10.15 -14.09 -3.01
CA ARG A 223 9.14 -14.41 -4.03
C ARG A 223 9.00 -13.31 -5.07
N ILE A 224 8.95 -12.03 -4.66
CA ILE A 224 8.86 -10.90 -5.58
C ILE A 224 10.12 -10.81 -6.45
N LEU A 225 11.30 -11.03 -5.88
CA LEU A 225 12.55 -10.95 -6.60
C LEU A 225 12.78 -12.13 -7.58
N ALA A 226 12.11 -13.26 -7.36
CA ALA A 226 12.17 -14.44 -8.22
C ALA A 226 11.18 -14.37 -9.39
N GLY A 227 10.18 -13.53 -9.33
CA GLY A 227 9.09 -13.39 -10.30
C GLY A 227 9.25 -12.24 -11.24
#